data_02e1ca80873d8f9344c22501f9ff759e
#
_entry.id   02e1ca80873d8f9344c22501f9ff759e
#
_cell.length_a   1.000
_cell.length_b   1.000
_cell.length_c   1.000
_cell.angle_alpha   90.00
_cell.angle_beta   90.00
_cell.angle_gamma   90.00
#
_symmetry.space_group_name_H-M   'P 1'
#
loop_
_entity.id
_entity.type
_entity.pdbx_description
1 polymer ?
#
loop_
_entity_poly.entity_id
_entity_poly.type
_entity_poly.pdbx_seq_one_letter_code
_entity_poly.pdbx_strand_id
1 'polypeptide(L)'
;MIVRSLAALLIVFAVGCASEKALNRGCASSVRVSAVVFDKAVYNAASQAELIEKFRSHDVEPLWSHILTPDGGAISTRRAARVFSGYEYVPNRSILRDSREVTSGDHPVKQKKFTSRDVGERIEIGESKGDVLGVECEFSFVEESKSDNDFDIVHSGKVMGTVPVGAGDSVIGSVRADASGSQVIVIIISQ
;
A
#
# COMPACT_ATOMS: atom_id res chain seq x y z
N MET A 1 21.65 -5.06 80.33
CA MET A 1 22.57 -5.70 79.38
C MET A 1 21.75 -6.17 78.15
N ILE A 2 22.14 -5.74 77.00
CA ILE A 2 21.74 -6.28 75.73
C ILE A 2 20.32 -5.92 75.29
N VAL A 3 20.18 -4.73 74.65
CA VAL A 3 19.22 -4.42 73.64
C VAL A 3 20.01 -3.99 72.45
N ARG A 4 20.16 -4.84 71.44
CA ARG A 4 20.67 -4.51 70.12
C ARG A 4 19.96 -5.39 69.11
N SER A 5 19.53 -4.73 68.02
CA SER A 5 19.19 -5.33 66.72
C SER A 5 17.75 -5.75 66.53
N LEU A 6 16.92 -4.76 66.16
CA LEU A 6 15.71 -5.00 65.34
C LEU A 6 15.39 -3.73 64.54
N ALA A 7 16.31 -3.38 63.72
CA ALA A 7 16.10 -2.25 62.74
C ALA A 7 16.82 -2.49 61.38
N ALA A 8 16.62 -3.68 60.79
CA ALA A 8 17.22 -3.97 59.49
C ALA A 8 16.41 -5.00 58.71
N LEU A 9 15.08 -4.85 58.63
CA LEU A 9 14.27 -5.75 57.78
C LEU A 9 12.99 -5.08 57.29
N LEU A 10 13.07 -3.88 56.72
CA LEU A 10 11.89 -3.21 56.18
C LEU A 10 12.19 -2.29 54.98
N ILE A 11 13.24 -2.61 54.19
CA ILE A 11 13.55 -1.87 52.93
C ILE A 11 13.80 -2.84 51.78
N VAL A 12 12.98 -3.85 51.58
CA VAL A 12 13.09 -4.75 50.43
C VAL A 12 11.76 -4.99 49.70
N PHE A 13 10.68 -4.34 50.05
CA PHE A 13 9.38 -4.60 49.42
C PHE A 13 8.77 -3.41 48.64
N ALA A 14 9.57 -2.45 48.21
CA ALA A 14 9.04 -1.32 47.45
C ALA A 14 9.60 -1.18 46.01
N VAL A 15 10.25 -2.19 45.43
CA VAL A 15 10.80 -2.16 44.10
C VAL A 15 10.13 -3.16 43.14
N GLY A 16 9.04 -3.80 43.58
CA GLY A 16 8.40 -4.89 42.83
C GLY A 16 7.13 -4.56 42.02
N CYS A 17 6.63 -3.30 42.01
CA CYS A 17 5.35 -3.02 41.35
C CYS A 17 5.39 -2.08 40.13
N ALA A 18 6.56 -1.71 39.64
CA ALA A 18 6.66 -0.83 38.48
C ALA A 18 7.05 -1.56 37.18
N SER A 19 7.23 -2.89 37.20
CA SER A 19 7.74 -3.64 36.06
C SER A 19 6.75 -4.59 35.40
N GLU A 20 5.54 -4.78 35.94
CA GLU A 20 4.58 -5.74 35.34
C GLU A 20 3.67 -5.15 34.24
N LYS A 21 3.59 -3.83 34.11
CA LYS A 21 2.85 -3.23 33.00
C LYS A 21 3.62 -3.15 31.67
N ALA A 22 4.93 -3.40 31.69
CA ALA A 22 5.76 -3.36 30.46
C ALA A 22 5.95 -4.74 29.82
N LEU A 23 5.59 -5.84 30.50
CA LEU A 23 5.85 -7.20 29.99
C LEU A 23 4.63 -7.86 29.33
N ASN A 24 3.47 -7.22 29.31
CA ASN A 24 2.27 -7.68 28.60
C ASN A 24 1.93 -6.82 27.37
N ARG A 25 2.90 -6.11 26.81
CA ARG A 25 2.85 -5.80 25.38
C ARG A 25 3.12 -7.13 24.67
N GLY A 26 2.07 -7.94 24.54
CA GLY A 26 2.11 -9.19 23.78
C GLY A 26 2.87 -8.94 22.49
N CYS A 27 3.72 -9.88 22.10
CA CYS A 27 4.38 -9.89 20.81
C CYS A 27 3.35 -9.43 19.78
N ALA A 28 3.53 -8.24 19.27
CA ALA A 28 2.61 -7.69 18.31
C ALA A 28 2.61 -8.65 17.14
N SER A 29 1.51 -9.35 16.99
CA SER A 29 1.25 -10.22 15.88
C SER A 29 1.44 -9.41 14.61
N SER A 30 2.10 -9.99 13.62
CA SER A 30 2.29 -9.37 12.33
C SER A 30 0.97 -8.83 11.80
N VAL A 31 1.00 -7.63 11.23
CA VAL A 31 -0.16 -6.99 10.60
C VAL A 31 -0.14 -7.28 9.11
N ARG A 32 -1.18 -7.90 8.61
CA ARG A 32 -1.36 -8.10 7.17
C ARG A 32 -2.19 -6.95 6.61
N VAL A 33 -1.68 -6.31 5.56
CA VAL A 33 -2.39 -5.28 4.80
C VAL A 33 -2.67 -5.84 3.41
N SER A 34 -3.93 -5.87 3.02
CA SER A 34 -4.38 -6.40 1.73
C SER A 34 -5.21 -5.37 0.97
N ALA A 35 -5.00 -5.30 -0.33
CA ALA A 35 -5.84 -4.53 -1.25
C ALA A 35 -6.73 -5.49 -2.04
N VAL A 36 -8.02 -5.28 -2.00
CA VAL A 36 -9.03 -6.16 -2.63
C VAL A 36 -9.90 -5.34 -3.55
N VAL A 37 -10.14 -5.85 -4.75
CA VAL A 37 -11.01 -5.19 -5.73
C VAL A 37 -12.44 -5.69 -5.57
N PHE A 38 -13.38 -4.74 -5.44
CA PHE A 38 -14.81 -5.01 -5.42
C PHE A 38 -15.51 -4.21 -6.51
N ASP A 39 -16.60 -4.76 -7.04
CA ASP A 39 -17.55 -3.97 -7.79
C ASP A 39 -18.14 -2.88 -6.90
N LYS A 40 -18.23 -1.67 -7.41
CA LYS A 40 -18.73 -0.52 -6.64
C LYS A 40 -20.17 -0.74 -6.14
N ALA A 41 -20.99 -1.46 -6.90
CA ALA A 41 -22.35 -1.80 -6.48
C ALA A 41 -22.34 -2.73 -5.25
N VAL A 42 -21.45 -3.72 -5.25
CA VAL A 42 -21.26 -4.64 -4.12
C VAL A 42 -20.74 -3.89 -2.90
N TYR A 43 -19.71 -3.06 -3.10
CA TYR A 43 -19.12 -2.25 -2.03
C TYR A 43 -20.14 -1.32 -1.37
N ASN A 44 -20.97 -0.63 -2.16
CA ASN A 44 -21.96 0.30 -1.65
C ASN A 44 -23.15 -0.38 -0.93
N ALA A 45 -23.43 -1.63 -1.28
CA ALA A 45 -24.53 -2.40 -0.68
C ALA A 45 -24.12 -3.20 0.57
N ALA A 46 -22.81 -3.53 0.67
CA ALA A 46 -22.30 -4.39 1.73
C ALA A 46 -21.88 -3.59 2.96
N SER A 47 -22.08 -4.17 4.14
CA SER A 47 -21.46 -3.71 5.38
C SER A 47 -19.96 -4.07 5.40
N GLN A 48 -19.19 -3.43 6.28
CA GLN A 48 -17.78 -3.79 6.46
C GLN A 48 -17.59 -5.26 6.84
N ALA A 49 -18.47 -5.81 7.66
CA ALA A 49 -18.43 -7.22 8.05
C ALA A 49 -18.63 -8.16 6.86
N GLU A 50 -19.54 -7.85 5.96
CA GLU A 50 -19.78 -8.64 4.74
C GLU A 50 -18.60 -8.56 3.75
N LEU A 51 -17.93 -7.40 3.64
CA LEU A 51 -16.73 -7.25 2.83
C LEU A 51 -15.58 -8.10 3.38
N ILE A 52 -15.40 -8.09 4.71
CA ILE A 52 -14.41 -8.92 5.40
C ILE A 52 -14.71 -10.41 5.21
N GLU A 53 -15.98 -10.81 5.32
CA GLU A 53 -16.37 -12.20 5.13
C GLU A 53 -16.09 -12.70 3.71
N LYS A 54 -16.42 -11.88 2.69
CA LYS A 54 -16.07 -12.19 1.30
C LYS A 54 -14.56 -12.35 1.07
N PHE A 55 -13.76 -11.55 1.76
CA PHE A 55 -12.30 -11.68 1.73
C PHE A 55 -11.82 -12.97 2.42
N ARG A 56 -12.39 -13.31 3.58
CA ARG A 56 -12.05 -14.54 4.34
C ARG A 56 -12.46 -15.82 3.62
N SER A 57 -13.61 -15.82 2.97
CA SER A 57 -14.12 -16.98 2.20
C SER A 57 -13.36 -17.22 0.90
N HIS A 58 -12.39 -16.37 0.57
CA HIS A 58 -11.65 -16.39 -0.70
C HIS A 58 -12.54 -16.20 -1.94
N ASP A 59 -13.73 -15.62 -1.76
CA ASP A 59 -14.59 -15.23 -2.88
C ASP A 59 -13.98 -14.11 -3.72
N VAL A 60 -13.04 -13.37 -3.12
CA VAL A 60 -12.26 -12.32 -3.78
C VAL A 60 -10.79 -12.47 -3.44
N GLU A 61 -9.95 -12.48 -4.48
CA GLU A 61 -8.50 -12.53 -4.30
C GLU A 61 -7.94 -11.12 -4.10
N PRO A 62 -6.94 -10.97 -3.21
CA PRO A 62 -6.27 -9.70 -3.06
C PRO A 62 -5.43 -9.35 -4.29
N LEU A 63 -5.49 -8.09 -4.72
CA LEU A 63 -4.61 -7.54 -5.74
C LEU A 63 -3.14 -7.63 -5.28
N TRP A 64 -2.92 -7.35 -4.00
CA TRP A 64 -1.67 -7.57 -3.28
C TRP A 64 -1.93 -7.73 -1.78
N SER A 65 -0.97 -8.35 -1.10
CA SER A 65 -1.00 -8.53 0.36
C SER A 65 0.42 -8.50 0.91
N HIS A 66 0.63 -7.71 1.96
CA HIS A 66 1.91 -7.56 2.64
C HIS A 66 1.77 -7.79 4.13
N ILE A 67 2.82 -8.35 4.74
CA ILE A 67 2.90 -8.55 6.18
C ILE A 67 3.95 -7.59 6.73
N LEU A 68 3.55 -6.79 7.70
CA LEU A 68 4.40 -5.81 8.38
C LEU A 68 4.45 -6.07 9.87
N THR A 69 5.48 -5.56 10.51
CA THR A 69 5.58 -5.54 11.97
C THR A 69 4.93 -4.27 12.51
N PRO A 70 4.18 -4.33 13.61
CA PRO A 70 3.46 -3.16 14.13
C PRO A 70 4.37 -2.09 14.73
N ASP A 71 5.62 -2.41 15.01
CA ASP A 71 6.61 -1.48 15.61
C ASP A 71 7.09 -0.37 14.67
N GLY A 72 6.39 -0.15 13.56
CA GLY A 72 6.76 0.80 12.53
C GLY A 72 7.47 0.10 11.36
N GLY A 73 6.71 -0.34 10.39
CA GLY A 73 7.20 -0.96 9.17
C GLY A 73 6.77 -0.15 7.96
N ALA A 74 7.68 -0.05 6.97
CA ALA A 74 7.34 0.46 5.66
C ALA A 74 7.75 -0.54 4.59
N ILE A 75 6.87 -0.77 3.64
CA ILE A 75 7.15 -1.54 2.43
C ILE A 75 6.93 -0.64 1.23
N SER A 76 7.85 -0.69 0.27
CA SER A 76 7.69 -0.01 -1.01
C SER A 76 8.09 -0.97 -2.14
N THR A 77 7.16 -1.21 -3.05
CA THR A 77 7.36 -2.04 -4.26
C THR A 77 7.36 -1.17 -5.51
N ARG A 78 7.55 0.15 -5.35
CA ARG A 78 7.53 1.09 -6.48
C ARG A 78 8.60 0.74 -7.51
N ARG A 79 8.18 0.72 -8.77
CA ARG A 79 9.04 0.48 -9.94
C ARG A 79 8.68 1.44 -11.05
N ALA A 80 9.66 1.75 -11.90
CA ALA A 80 9.40 2.53 -13.10
C ALA A 80 8.59 1.70 -14.11
N ALA A 81 7.47 2.23 -14.54
CA ALA A 81 6.65 1.69 -15.62
C ALA A 81 6.74 2.60 -16.84
N ARG A 82 6.72 2.01 -18.01
CA ARG A 82 6.69 2.72 -19.29
C ARG A 82 5.23 2.94 -19.66
N VAL A 83 4.83 4.21 -19.78
CA VAL A 83 3.45 4.64 -20.01
C VAL A 83 3.36 5.31 -21.36
N PHE A 84 2.45 4.87 -22.21
CA PHE A 84 2.19 5.52 -23.48
C PHE A 84 1.54 6.90 -23.24
N SER A 85 2.24 7.96 -23.62
CA SER A 85 1.84 9.34 -23.34
C SER A 85 1.47 10.13 -24.60
N GLY A 86 1.47 9.48 -25.77
CA GLY A 86 1.10 10.11 -27.01
C GLY A 86 2.02 9.81 -28.19
N TYR A 87 2.01 10.72 -29.12
CA TYR A 87 2.85 10.65 -30.31
C TYR A 87 3.78 11.86 -30.38
N GLU A 88 4.96 11.64 -30.92
CA GLU A 88 5.88 12.69 -31.28
C GLU A 88 6.30 12.54 -32.75
N TYR A 89 6.64 13.65 -33.36
CA TYR A 89 7.17 13.67 -34.74
C TYR A 89 8.69 13.77 -34.62
N VAL A 90 9.37 12.74 -35.11
CA VAL A 90 10.83 12.71 -35.14
C VAL A 90 11.31 12.89 -36.56
N PRO A 91 12.42 13.64 -36.77
CA PRO A 91 13.02 13.73 -38.10
C PRO A 91 13.36 12.33 -38.63
N ASN A 92 13.00 12.04 -39.84
CA ASN A 92 13.40 10.80 -40.49
C ASN A 92 14.91 10.86 -40.76
N ARG A 93 15.69 10.47 -39.80
CA ARG A 93 17.15 10.32 -39.99
C ARG A 93 17.36 8.99 -40.68
N SER A 94 17.60 9.04 -42.01
CA SER A 94 18.19 7.92 -42.71
C SER A 94 19.46 7.50 -41.99
N ILE A 95 19.49 6.30 -41.47
CA ILE A 95 20.71 5.68 -40.96
C ILE A 95 21.62 5.55 -42.20
N LEU A 96 22.73 6.27 -42.19
CA LEU A 96 23.81 6.11 -43.18
C LEU A 96 24.34 4.65 -43.04
N ARG A 97 23.72 3.74 -43.79
CA ARG A 97 24.33 2.45 -44.11
C ARG A 97 25.00 2.67 -45.45
N ASP A 98 26.32 2.53 -45.43
CA ASP A 98 27.21 2.49 -46.58
C ASP A 98 27.16 3.73 -47.48
N SER A 99 27.81 4.83 -47.05
CA SER A 99 28.33 5.95 -47.87
C SER A 99 27.52 6.41 -49.14
N ARG A 100 26.28 6.06 -49.22
CA ARG A 100 25.37 6.59 -50.24
C ARG A 100 24.34 7.48 -49.53
N GLU A 101 24.39 8.77 -49.85
CA GLU A 101 23.36 9.73 -49.51
C GLU A 101 22.03 9.28 -50.16
N VAL A 102 21.21 8.61 -49.40
CA VAL A 102 19.79 8.47 -49.74
C VAL A 102 19.14 9.73 -49.22
N THR A 103 18.77 10.62 -50.10
CA THR A 103 17.88 11.75 -49.82
C THR A 103 16.55 11.17 -49.31
N SER A 104 16.46 10.95 -48.03
CA SER A 104 15.22 10.65 -47.33
C SER A 104 14.40 11.94 -47.31
N GLY A 105 13.19 11.89 -47.87
CA GLY A 105 12.29 13.05 -47.84
C GLY A 105 12.14 13.57 -46.40
N ASP A 106 12.15 14.90 -46.28
CA ASP A 106 12.09 15.66 -45.03
C ASP A 106 10.75 15.50 -44.25
N HIS A 107 10.06 14.39 -44.39
CA HIS A 107 8.80 14.17 -43.73
C HIS A 107 9.03 13.55 -42.36
N PRO A 108 8.66 14.25 -41.26
CA PRO A 108 8.78 13.71 -39.93
C PRO A 108 7.93 12.44 -39.77
N VAL A 109 8.52 11.43 -39.11
CA VAL A 109 7.84 10.17 -38.83
C VAL A 109 7.12 10.29 -37.51
N LYS A 110 5.84 9.93 -37.50
CA LYS A 110 5.05 9.84 -36.26
C LYS A 110 5.48 8.61 -35.45
N GLN A 111 5.99 8.84 -34.27
CA GLN A 111 6.45 7.78 -33.37
C GLN A 111 5.68 7.80 -32.05
N LYS A 112 5.42 6.62 -31.47
CA LYS A 112 4.82 6.52 -30.13
C LYS A 112 5.78 7.09 -29.09
N LYS A 113 5.30 8.01 -28.27
CA LYS A 113 6.04 8.59 -27.14
C LYS A 113 5.65 7.89 -25.87
N PHE A 114 6.65 7.54 -25.08
CA PHE A 114 6.47 6.93 -23.77
C PHE A 114 7.14 7.78 -22.69
N THR A 115 6.51 7.84 -21.52
CA THR A 115 7.09 8.46 -20.34
C THR A 115 7.30 7.40 -19.26
N SER A 116 8.28 7.61 -18.39
CA SER A 116 8.45 6.79 -17.20
C SER A 116 7.61 7.34 -16.06
N ARG A 117 6.89 6.47 -15.37
CA ARG A 117 6.12 6.78 -14.17
C ARG A 117 6.40 5.75 -13.10
N ASP A 118 6.51 6.18 -11.86
CA ASP A 118 6.63 5.27 -10.74
C ASP A 118 5.25 4.69 -10.40
N VAL A 119 5.17 3.36 -10.42
CA VAL A 119 3.98 2.59 -10.09
C VAL A 119 4.31 1.54 -9.06
N GLY A 120 3.31 1.07 -8.34
CA GLY A 120 3.42 0.12 -7.25
C GLY A 120 2.82 0.67 -5.98
N GLU A 121 3.09 0.02 -4.88
CA GLU A 121 2.54 0.38 -3.57
C GLU A 121 3.64 0.83 -2.59
N ARG A 122 3.24 1.70 -1.68
CA ARG A 122 3.96 2.07 -0.47
C ARG A 122 3.01 1.97 0.70
N ILE A 123 3.37 1.18 1.68
CA ILE A 123 2.58 0.95 2.88
C ILE A 123 3.44 1.33 4.08
N GLU A 124 2.90 2.15 4.94
CA GLU A 124 3.52 2.53 6.21
C GLU A 124 2.56 2.21 7.35
N ILE A 125 3.09 1.55 8.38
CA ILE A 125 2.41 1.33 9.66
C ILE A 125 3.19 2.08 10.71
N GLY A 126 2.50 2.93 11.47
CA GLY A 126 3.08 3.68 12.57
C GLY A 126 2.29 3.50 13.85
N GLU A 127 2.95 3.57 14.99
CA GLU A 127 2.26 3.70 16.27
C GLU A 127 1.51 5.03 16.29
N SER A 128 0.20 4.96 16.45
CA SER A 128 -0.60 6.10 16.87
C SER A 128 -0.60 6.15 18.39
N LYS A 129 -0.85 7.32 18.97
CA LYS A 129 -0.92 7.48 20.43
C LYS A 129 -2.02 6.59 21.00
N GLY A 130 -1.64 5.63 21.83
CA GLY A 130 -2.54 4.67 22.47
C GLY A 130 -2.57 3.32 21.75
N ASP A 131 -3.60 2.52 22.02
CA ASP A 131 -3.77 1.18 21.49
C ASP A 131 -4.36 1.19 20.05
N VAL A 132 -3.80 2.04 19.17
CA VAL A 132 -4.27 2.25 17.78
C VAL A 132 -3.10 2.22 16.84
N LEU A 133 -3.22 1.47 15.75
CA LEU A 133 -2.27 1.46 14.63
C LEU A 133 -2.69 2.50 13.58
N GLY A 134 -1.78 3.38 13.21
CA GLY A 134 -1.92 4.23 12.03
C GLY A 134 -1.46 3.47 10.79
N VAL A 135 -2.24 3.51 9.72
CA VAL A 135 -1.89 2.88 8.46
C VAL A 135 -2.06 3.86 7.33
N GLU A 136 -1.04 3.94 6.51
CA GLU A 136 -1.02 4.72 5.28
C GLU A 136 -0.68 3.80 4.11
N CYS A 137 -1.55 3.77 3.09
CA CYS A 137 -1.35 3.03 1.87
C CYS A 137 -1.41 3.98 0.68
N GLU A 138 -0.34 4.09 -0.05
CA GLU A 138 -0.29 4.75 -1.36
C GLU A 138 -0.06 3.70 -2.42
N PHE A 139 -0.77 3.79 -3.54
CA PHE A 139 -0.56 2.89 -4.67
C PHE A 139 -0.80 3.60 -6.00
N SER A 140 -0.16 3.09 -7.01
CA SER A 140 -0.36 3.51 -8.38
C SER A 140 -0.18 2.33 -9.34
N PHE A 141 -0.97 2.32 -10.40
CA PHE A 141 -0.88 1.31 -11.46
C PHE A 141 -1.25 1.92 -12.80
N VAL A 142 -0.85 1.24 -13.86
CA VAL A 142 -1.16 1.64 -15.24
C VAL A 142 -2.32 0.80 -15.74
N GLU A 143 -3.35 1.45 -16.22
CA GLU A 143 -4.39 0.85 -17.04
C GLU A 143 -3.98 1.07 -18.50
N GLU A 144 -3.57 -0.02 -19.16
CA GLU A 144 -3.19 0.02 -20.57
C GLU A 144 -4.42 0.28 -21.44
N SER A 145 -4.26 1.18 -22.40
CA SER A 145 -5.33 1.45 -23.35
C SER A 145 -5.62 0.22 -24.21
N LYS A 146 -6.90 -0.05 -24.40
CA LYS A 146 -7.39 -1.10 -25.30
C LYS A 146 -7.34 -0.69 -26.77
N SER A 147 -7.09 0.59 -27.06
CA SER A 147 -7.05 1.18 -28.39
C SER A 147 -5.64 1.68 -28.68
N ASP A 148 -5.16 1.46 -29.92
CA ASP A 148 -3.86 1.94 -30.35
C ASP A 148 -3.74 3.49 -30.38
N ASN A 149 -4.86 4.20 -30.30
CA ASN A 149 -4.92 5.65 -30.33
C ASN A 149 -5.15 6.31 -28.97
N ASP A 150 -5.49 5.53 -27.94
CA ASP A 150 -5.75 6.05 -26.62
C ASP A 150 -4.48 5.98 -25.75
N PHE A 151 -4.39 6.88 -24.78
CA PHE A 151 -3.26 6.94 -23.86
C PHE A 151 -3.47 5.94 -22.72
N ASP A 152 -2.37 5.42 -22.18
CA ASP A 152 -2.41 4.70 -20.93
C ASP A 152 -2.80 5.65 -19.78
N ILE A 153 -3.61 5.15 -18.86
CA ILE A 153 -4.08 5.91 -17.71
C ILE A 153 -3.29 5.46 -16.48
N VAL A 154 -2.70 6.42 -15.78
CA VAL A 154 -2.06 6.14 -14.49
C VAL A 154 -3.06 6.45 -13.39
N HIS A 155 -3.49 5.41 -12.69
CA HIS A 155 -4.31 5.52 -11.50
C HIS A 155 -3.40 5.65 -10.28
N SER A 156 -3.76 6.53 -9.37
CA SER A 156 -3.11 6.65 -8.07
C SER A 156 -4.14 6.86 -6.99
N GLY A 157 -3.86 6.31 -5.82
CA GLY A 157 -4.73 6.42 -4.67
C GLY A 157 -3.95 6.44 -3.38
N LYS A 158 -4.55 7.05 -2.36
CA LYS A 158 -4.04 7.07 -1.00
C LYS A 158 -5.18 6.77 -0.04
N VAL A 159 -4.95 5.81 0.84
CA VAL A 159 -5.86 5.48 1.94
C VAL A 159 -5.10 5.65 3.24
N MET A 160 -5.70 6.36 4.18
CA MET A 160 -5.16 6.55 5.52
C MET A 160 -6.25 6.21 6.53
N GLY A 161 -5.88 5.56 7.60
CA GLY A 161 -6.81 5.24 8.67
C GLY A 161 -6.12 4.73 9.92
N THR A 162 -6.92 4.49 10.93
CA THR A 162 -6.46 3.96 12.21
C THR A 162 -7.30 2.75 12.60
N VAL A 163 -6.66 1.74 13.17
CA VAL A 163 -7.32 0.52 13.66
C VAL A 163 -6.89 0.26 15.10
N PRO A 164 -7.80 -0.12 16.00
CA PRO A 164 -7.41 -0.57 17.32
C PRO A 164 -6.50 -1.79 17.25
N VAL A 165 -5.49 -1.85 18.09
CA VAL A 165 -4.62 -3.03 18.21
C VAL A 165 -5.45 -4.22 18.68
N GLY A 166 -5.32 -5.36 17.99
CA GLY A 166 -6.07 -6.58 18.31
C GLY A 166 -7.53 -6.57 17.85
N ALA A 167 -7.94 -5.63 17.01
CA ALA A 167 -9.33 -5.57 16.51
C ALA A 167 -9.69 -6.69 15.50
N GLY A 168 -8.72 -7.50 15.09
CA GLY A 168 -8.90 -8.49 14.03
C GLY A 168 -8.96 -7.83 12.66
N ASP A 169 -9.82 -8.32 11.76
CA ASP A 169 -9.93 -7.75 10.41
C ASP A 169 -10.74 -6.46 10.41
N SER A 170 -10.22 -5.46 9.72
CA SER A 170 -10.82 -4.13 9.65
C SER A 170 -10.67 -3.53 8.25
N VAL A 171 -11.70 -2.85 7.76
CA VAL A 171 -11.64 -2.04 6.54
C VAL A 171 -11.19 -0.63 6.89
N ILE A 172 -10.09 -0.16 6.28
CA ILE A 172 -9.58 1.21 6.54
C ILE A 172 -10.25 2.21 5.60
N GLY A 173 -10.42 1.85 4.36
CA GLY A 173 -10.97 2.74 3.35
C GLY A 173 -10.93 2.15 1.96
N SER A 174 -11.35 2.94 1.00
CA SER A 174 -11.39 2.52 -0.39
C SER A 174 -11.02 3.66 -1.34
N VAL A 175 -10.55 3.30 -2.52
CA VAL A 175 -10.33 4.22 -3.63
C VAL A 175 -10.86 3.62 -4.93
N ARG A 176 -11.05 4.47 -5.95
CA ARG A 176 -11.44 4.04 -7.28
C ARG A 176 -10.36 3.17 -7.91
N ALA A 177 -10.75 2.04 -8.51
CA ALA A 177 -9.85 1.08 -9.15
C ALA A 177 -9.72 1.25 -10.66
N ASP A 178 -10.70 1.90 -11.31
CA ASP A 178 -10.76 2.05 -12.76
C ASP A 178 -11.23 3.46 -13.19
N ALA A 179 -11.00 3.80 -14.44
CA ALA A 179 -11.44 5.08 -15.03
C ALA A 179 -12.96 5.21 -15.06
N SER A 180 -13.69 4.12 -15.25
CA SER A 180 -15.17 4.11 -15.28
C SER A 180 -15.78 4.35 -13.90
N GLY A 181 -15.00 4.06 -12.83
CA GLY A 181 -15.47 4.10 -11.45
C GLY A 181 -16.46 2.98 -11.13
N SER A 182 -16.44 1.89 -11.89
CA SER A 182 -17.24 0.70 -11.63
C SER A 182 -16.63 -0.20 -10.57
N GLN A 183 -15.33 -0.08 -10.32
CA GLN A 183 -14.60 -0.85 -9.33
C GLN A 183 -13.94 0.03 -8.27
N VAL A 184 -13.78 -0.53 -7.09
CA VAL A 184 -13.10 0.09 -5.95
C VAL A 184 -12.07 -0.87 -5.37
N ILE A 185 -10.92 -0.34 -4.97
CA ILE A 185 -9.92 -1.04 -4.17
C ILE A 185 -10.24 -0.75 -2.71
N VAL A 186 -10.42 -1.79 -1.94
CA VAL A 186 -10.67 -1.73 -0.49
C VAL A 186 -9.41 -2.20 0.23
N ILE A 187 -8.97 -1.44 1.23
CA ILE A 187 -7.84 -1.81 2.06
C ILE A 187 -8.35 -2.48 3.34
N ILE A 188 -7.93 -3.74 3.51
CA ILE A 188 -8.27 -4.58 4.67
C ILE A 188 -7.00 -4.85 5.47
N ILE A 189 -7.10 -4.68 6.78
CA ILE A 189 -6.06 -5.02 7.74
C ILE A 189 -6.51 -6.24 8.53
N SER A 190 -5.60 -7.20 8.67
CA SER A 190 -5.76 -8.38 9.52
C SER A 190 -4.65 -8.40 10.57
N GLN A 191 -5.04 -8.58 11.85
CA GLN A 191 -4.15 -8.63 13.00
C GLN A 191 -4.20 -10.00 13.68
#